data_14c1793cc836fc0640b3f9b1e0ccdd6c
#
_entry.id   14c1793cc836fc0640b3f9b1e0ccdd6c
#
_cell.length_a   1.000
_cell.length_b   1.000
_cell.length_c   1.000
_cell.angle_alpha   90.00
_cell.angle_beta   90.00
_cell.angle_gamma   90.00
#
_symmetry.space_group_name_H-M   'P 1'
#
loop_
_entity.id
_entity.type
_entity.pdbx_description
1 polymer ?
#
loop_
_entity_poly.entity_id
_entity_poly.type
_entity_poly.pdbx_seq_one_letter_code
_entity_poly.pdbx_strand_id
1 'polypeptide(L)'
;QAVSYEFQNKLGNLLGTRTFQWFLVINGILGPLLLGGAVATFFNGSNFIVAKNNLVDGFASPVISSWANGSHGLDALLDPWNLVLGFAVFFLARILGILYVMNNVDDENIRSRGSVRLIGAAVPFVVLFVAFLVRTLVKDGYAYDPTSGVIMMEPYKYLHNFIDMWYLSVVLLAGVALVLYGIIRTVVSKTYICGIWPVGIGTVLTVLALLLSAGWNNTAYYPSNADLQSSLTIANSCSSYFTLSTMAVVSVLIPFVLAYIVYAWYSIDKKKLDKQEIATDESY
;
A
#
# COMPACT_ATOMS: atom_id res chain seq x y z
N GLN A 1 -13.66 12.23 -2.37
CA GLN A 1 -12.94 12.62 -3.58
C GLN A 1 -13.87 12.70 -4.78
N ALA A 2 -14.59 11.63 -5.13
CA ALA A 2 -15.54 11.63 -6.26
C ALA A 2 -16.58 12.77 -6.17
N VAL A 3 -17.21 12.91 -5.00
CA VAL A 3 -18.16 14.00 -4.73
C VAL A 3 -17.51 15.37 -4.93
N SER A 4 -16.29 15.57 -4.44
CA SER A 4 -15.59 16.86 -4.58
C SER A 4 -15.25 17.17 -6.03
N TYR A 5 -14.87 16.15 -6.81
CA TYR A 5 -14.60 16.31 -8.24
C TYR A 5 -15.87 16.68 -9.02
N GLU A 6 -16.96 15.95 -8.78
CA GLU A 6 -18.24 16.13 -9.44
C GLU A 6 -18.90 17.50 -9.15
N PHE A 7 -18.86 17.94 -7.88
CA PHE A 7 -19.59 19.14 -7.44
C PHE A 7 -18.79 20.44 -7.53
N GLN A 8 -17.47 20.41 -7.79
CA GLN A 8 -16.65 21.61 -7.81
C GLN A 8 -17.12 22.69 -8.80
N ASN A 9 -17.63 22.27 -9.96
CA ASN A 9 -18.04 23.16 -11.06
C ASN A 9 -19.57 23.22 -11.26
N LYS A 10 -20.39 22.57 -10.41
CA LYS A 10 -21.86 22.59 -10.56
C LYS A 10 -22.47 23.93 -10.18
N LEU A 11 -23.49 24.33 -10.93
CA LEU A 11 -24.34 25.48 -10.63
C LEU A 11 -25.04 25.26 -9.27
N GLY A 12 -24.97 26.24 -8.38
CA GLY A 12 -25.51 26.12 -7.02
C GLY A 12 -24.52 25.60 -5.97
N ASN A 13 -23.25 25.51 -6.28
CA ASN A 13 -22.20 25.17 -5.30
C ASN A 13 -22.08 26.27 -4.22
N LEU A 14 -22.62 25.99 -3.03
CA LEU A 14 -22.62 26.92 -1.89
C LEU A 14 -21.24 27.02 -1.19
N LEU A 15 -20.42 25.97 -1.31
CA LEU A 15 -19.10 25.90 -0.63
C LEU A 15 -17.98 26.54 -1.47
N GLY A 16 -18.22 26.78 -2.75
CA GLY A 16 -17.25 27.34 -3.68
C GLY A 16 -16.24 26.33 -4.21
N THR A 17 -15.75 26.54 -5.42
CA THR A 17 -14.82 25.64 -6.14
C THR A 17 -13.53 25.39 -5.36
N ARG A 18 -12.99 26.42 -4.70
CA ARG A 18 -11.73 26.29 -3.92
C ARG A 18 -11.84 25.31 -2.77
N THR A 19 -12.98 25.21 -2.10
CA THR A 19 -13.20 24.29 -0.98
C THR A 19 -13.14 22.86 -1.46
N PHE A 20 -13.79 22.53 -2.58
CA PHE A 20 -13.74 21.20 -3.17
C PHE A 20 -12.34 20.85 -3.70
N GLN A 21 -11.60 21.80 -4.25
CA GLN A 21 -10.20 21.62 -4.63
C GLN A 21 -9.31 21.27 -3.41
N TRP A 22 -9.53 21.94 -2.27
CA TRP A 22 -8.82 21.61 -1.04
C TRP A 22 -9.18 20.20 -0.54
N PHE A 23 -10.44 19.78 -0.63
CA PHE A 23 -10.82 18.41 -0.28
C PHE A 23 -10.13 17.37 -1.18
N LEU A 24 -9.97 17.65 -2.46
CA LEU A 24 -9.20 16.79 -3.38
C LEU A 24 -7.72 16.70 -2.99
N VAL A 25 -7.10 17.83 -2.66
CA VAL A 25 -5.69 17.88 -2.22
C VAL A 25 -5.50 17.12 -0.91
N ILE A 26 -6.34 17.39 0.09
CA ILE A 26 -6.27 16.73 1.40
C ILE A 26 -6.42 15.22 1.23
N ASN A 27 -7.40 14.76 0.47
CA ASN A 27 -7.62 13.34 0.24
C ASN A 27 -6.45 12.71 -0.55
N GLY A 28 -5.90 13.42 -1.53
CA GLY A 28 -4.73 12.96 -2.29
C GLY A 28 -3.46 12.82 -1.44
N ILE A 29 -3.37 13.51 -0.31
CA ILE A 29 -2.28 13.38 0.66
C ILE A 29 -2.61 12.33 1.71
N LEU A 30 -3.76 12.46 2.38
CA LEU A 30 -4.12 11.60 3.51
C LEU A 30 -4.36 10.16 3.10
N GLY A 31 -4.99 9.90 1.96
CA GLY A 31 -5.28 8.54 1.50
C GLY A 31 -4.04 7.66 1.42
N PRO A 32 -3.03 8.01 0.60
CA PRO A 32 -1.79 7.26 0.50
C PRO A 32 -0.99 7.23 1.81
N LEU A 33 -0.96 8.34 2.57
CA LEU A 33 -0.24 8.42 3.84
C LEU A 33 -0.83 7.46 4.88
N LEU A 34 -2.14 7.43 5.04
CA LEU A 34 -2.83 6.52 5.96
C LEU A 34 -2.68 5.06 5.51
N LEU A 35 -2.78 4.78 4.21
CA LEU A 35 -2.56 3.45 3.67
C LEU A 35 -1.14 2.96 3.96
N GLY A 36 -0.13 3.79 3.71
CA GLY A 36 1.27 3.45 3.99
C GLY A 36 1.53 3.25 5.49
N GLY A 37 0.95 4.11 6.34
CA GLY A 37 1.00 3.95 7.80
C GLY A 37 0.35 2.65 8.26
N ALA A 38 -0.81 2.29 7.71
CA ALA A 38 -1.47 1.02 8.00
C ALA A 38 -0.65 -0.19 7.55
N VAL A 39 -0.01 -0.13 6.37
CA VAL A 39 0.90 -1.21 5.92
C VAL A 39 2.13 -1.32 6.84
N ALA A 40 2.65 -0.22 7.35
CA ALA A 40 3.79 -0.24 8.27
C ALA A 40 3.50 -0.98 9.58
N THR A 41 2.23 -1.02 10.04
CA THR A 41 1.85 -1.76 11.26
C THR A 41 2.02 -3.27 11.13
N PHE A 42 2.08 -3.83 9.92
CA PHE A 42 2.43 -5.25 9.73
C PHE A 42 3.86 -5.57 10.19
N PHE A 43 4.72 -4.57 10.26
CA PHE A 43 6.09 -4.70 10.74
C PHE A 43 6.27 -4.14 12.15
N ASN A 44 5.66 -3.01 12.45
CA ASN A 44 5.87 -2.26 13.69
C ASN A 44 4.84 -2.59 14.78
N GLY A 45 3.72 -3.20 14.39
CA GLY A 45 2.66 -3.57 15.32
C GLY A 45 1.68 -2.45 15.64
N SER A 46 0.66 -2.80 16.41
CA SER A 46 -0.38 -1.92 16.93
C SER A 46 -0.75 -2.31 18.37
N ASN A 47 -1.42 -1.41 19.11
CA ASN A 47 -1.79 -1.63 20.50
C ASN A 47 -3.16 -2.32 20.61
N PHE A 48 -3.19 -3.64 20.52
CA PHE A 48 -4.40 -4.45 20.71
C PHE A 48 -4.15 -5.68 21.58
N ILE A 49 -5.21 -6.25 22.12
CA ILE A 49 -5.18 -7.46 22.97
C ILE A 49 -6.20 -8.46 22.43
N VAL A 50 -5.83 -9.74 22.36
CA VAL A 50 -6.69 -10.85 21.94
C VAL A 50 -6.89 -11.79 23.11
N ALA A 51 -8.09 -11.81 23.71
CA ALA A 51 -8.47 -12.65 24.83
C ALA A 51 -9.31 -13.86 24.34
N LYS A 52 -8.67 -14.93 23.91
CA LYS A 52 -9.35 -16.12 23.37
C LYS A 52 -10.19 -16.86 24.42
N ASN A 53 -9.86 -16.71 25.70
CA ASN A 53 -10.62 -17.31 26.80
C ASN A 53 -12.05 -16.80 26.89
N ASN A 54 -12.35 -15.61 26.36
CA ASN A 54 -13.68 -15.04 26.33
C ASN A 54 -14.70 -15.88 25.52
N LEU A 55 -14.23 -16.79 24.69
CA LEU A 55 -15.10 -17.74 23.97
C LEU A 55 -15.52 -18.94 24.81
N VAL A 56 -14.77 -19.25 25.88
CA VAL A 56 -14.97 -20.44 26.72
C VAL A 56 -15.74 -20.09 27.97
N ASP A 57 -15.51 -18.92 28.54
CA ASP A 57 -16.17 -18.44 29.76
C ASP A 57 -17.54 -17.85 29.40
N GLY A 58 -18.61 -18.60 29.67
CA GLY A 58 -20.00 -18.24 29.30
C GLY A 58 -20.55 -16.93 29.91
N PHE A 59 -19.77 -16.20 30.69
CA PHE A 59 -20.08 -14.89 31.30
C PHE A 59 -19.28 -13.74 30.68
N ALA A 60 -18.30 -14.02 29.83
CA ALA A 60 -17.49 -12.99 29.20
C ALA A 60 -18.17 -12.43 27.95
N SER A 61 -17.85 -11.17 27.63
CA SER A 61 -18.23 -10.57 26.36
C SER A 61 -17.75 -11.46 25.20
N PRO A 62 -18.57 -11.71 24.14
CA PRO A 62 -18.14 -12.48 22.99
C PRO A 62 -17.03 -11.79 22.17
N VAL A 63 -16.60 -10.60 22.58
CA VAL A 63 -15.52 -9.86 21.95
C VAL A 63 -14.19 -10.47 22.37
N ILE A 64 -13.47 -11.04 21.40
CA ILE A 64 -12.14 -11.65 21.60
C ILE A 64 -11.00 -10.68 21.37
N SER A 65 -11.22 -9.59 20.61
CA SER A 65 -10.21 -8.57 20.31
C SER A 65 -10.66 -7.20 20.79
N SER A 66 -9.77 -6.46 21.43
CA SER A 66 -10.00 -5.10 21.88
C SER A 66 -8.76 -4.23 21.67
N TRP A 67 -8.96 -2.94 21.44
CA TRP A 67 -7.87 -1.99 21.48
C TRP A 67 -7.40 -1.76 22.92
N ALA A 68 -6.09 -1.68 23.11
CA ALA A 68 -5.51 -1.48 24.44
C ALA A 68 -5.74 -0.06 24.98
N ASN A 69 -6.00 0.91 24.08
CA ASN A 69 -6.21 2.30 24.42
C ASN A 69 -7.38 2.91 23.63
N GLY A 70 -7.85 4.09 24.08
CA GLY A 70 -9.01 4.77 23.50
C GLY A 70 -8.77 5.42 22.13
N SER A 71 -7.55 5.34 21.59
CA SER A 71 -7.23 5.81 20.23
C SER A 71 -7.72 4.86 19.14
N HIS A 72 -8.14 3.64 19.49
CA HIS A 72 -8.63 2.62 18.56
C HIS A 72 -7.69 2.36 17.38
N GLY A 73 -6.37 2.33 17.66
CA GLY A 73 -5.32 2.07 16.67
C GLY A 73 -4.81 3.31 15.93
N LEU A 74 -5.39 4.50 16.14
CA LEU A 74 -4.89 5.74 15.52
C LEU A 74 -3.53 6.17 16.07
N ASP A 75 -3.17 5.71 17.27
CA ASP A 75 -1.85 5.89 17.87
C ASP A 75 -0.72 5.26 17.04
N ALA A 76 -1.00 4.23 16.26
CA ALA A 76 -0.03 3.69 15.32
C ALA A 76 0.46 4.72 14.27
N LEU A 77 -0.35 5.74 13.95
CA LEU A 77 0.07 6.83 13.07
C LEU A 77 1.10 7.78 13.72
N LEU A 78 1.21 7.76 15.06
CA LEU A 78 2.19 8.59 15.78
C LEU A 78 3.58 7.92 15.81
N ASP A 79 3.68 6.64 15.44
CA ASP A 79 4.98 5.99 15.29
C ASP A 79 5.75 6.61 14.12
N PRO A 80 6.98 7.13 14.35
CA PRO A 80 7.75 7.79 13.30
C PRO A 80 8.02 6.90 12.09
N TRP A 81 8.20 5.59 12.28
CA TRP A 81 8.50 4.66 11.20
C TRP A 81 7.27 4.32 10.37
N ASN A 82 6.08 4.34 10.99
CA ASN A 82 4.82 4.22 10.26
C ASN A 82 4.58 5.47 9.40
N LEU A 83 4.94 6.66 9.90
CA LEU A 83 4.91 7.89 9.11
C LEU A 83 5.94 7.87 7.97
N VAL A 84 7.14 7.34 8.19
CA VAL A 84 8.18 7.21 7.15
C VAL A 84 7.64 6.40 5.96
N LEU A 85 7.03 5.24 6.21
CA LEU A 85 6.42 4.46 5.14
C LEU A 85 5.17 5.17 4.57
N GLY A 86 4.37 5.83 5.41
CA GLY A 86 3.24 6.64 4.96
C GLY A 86 3.64 7.70 3.94
N PHE A 87 4.69 8.47 4.22
CA PHE A 87 5.22 9.45 3.28
C PHE A 87 5.87 8.81 2.06
N ALA A 88 6.55 7.65 2.20
CA ALA A 88 7.07 6.92 1.05
C ALA A 88 5.94 6.53 0.08
N VAL A 89 4.83 5.98 0.60
CA VAL A 89 3.65 5.60 -0.20
C VAL A 89 2.97 6.84 -0.80
N PHE A 90 2.91 7.96 -0.09
CA PHE A 90 2.43 9.22 -0.65
C PHE A 90 3.26 9.67 -1.87
N PHE A 91 4.59 9.65 -1.77
CA PHE A 91 5.44 10.00 -2.91
C PHE A 91 5.36 8.98 -4.03
N LEU A 92 5.21 7.69 -3.73
CA LEU A 92 4.99 6.63 -4.72
C LEU A 92 3.67 6.85 -5.48
N ALA A 93 2.59 7.14 -4.78
CA ALA A 93 1.30 7.46 -5.40
C ALA A 93 1.41 8.68 -6.32
N ARG A 94 2.19 9.69 -5.92
CA ARG A 94 2.47 10.86 -6.75
C ARG A 94 3.28 10.51 -8.00
N ILE A 95 4.29 9.62 -7.89
CA ILE A 95 5.06 9.11 -9.02
C ILE A 95 4.13 8.40 -10.01
N LEU A 96 3.32 7.47 -9.53
CA LEU A 96 2.37 6.72 -10.37
C LEU A 96 1.36 7.65 -11.05
N GLY A 97 0.84 8.64 -10.33
CA GLY A 97 -0.08 9.63 -10.89
C GLY A 97 0.55 10.50 -11.99
N ILE A 98 1.79 10.96 -11.79
CA ILE A 98 2.53 11.71 -12.82
C ILE A 98 2.75 10.84 -14.07
N LEU A 99 3.22 9.61 -13.88
CA LEU A 99 3.48 8.67 -14.99
C LEU A 99 2.19 8.31 -15.74
N TYR A 100 1.08 8.14 -15.02
CA TYR A 100 -0.23 7.87 -15.63
C TYR A 100 -0.71 9.04 -16.52
N VAL A 101 -0.63 10.27 -16.00
CA VAL A 101 -0.99 11.47 -16.77
C VAL A 101 -0.09 11.61 -18.00
N MET A 102 1.23 11.40 -17.86
CA MET A 102 2.17 11.47 -18.98
C MET A 102 1.92 10.38 -20.04
N ASN A 103 1.39 9.23 -19.66
CA ASN A 103 1.07 8.16 -20.58
C ASN A 103 -0.22 8.43 -21.39
N ASN A 104 -1.21 9.04 -20.73
CA ASN A 104 -2.58 9.14 -21.27
C ASN A 104 -2.90 10.49 -21.92
N VAL A 105 -2.11 11.54 -21.60
CA VAL A 105 -2.31 12.89 -22.17
C VAL A 105 -1.19 13.22 -23.15
N ASP A 106 -1.57 13.61 -24.38
CA ASP A 106 -0.63 13.99 -25.43
C ASP A 106 -0.39 15.51 -25.43
N ASP A 107 0.37 16.01 -24.44
CA ASP A 107 0.77 17.41 -24.31
C ASP A 107 2.25 17.53 -23.92
N GLU A 108 3.03 18.24 -24.74
CA GLU A 108 4.47 18.44 -24.52
C GLU A 108 4.77 19.24 -23.24
N ASN A 109 3.92 20.21 -22.88
CA ASN A 109 4.06 20.98 -21.66
C ASN A 109 3.86 20.11 -20.41
N ILE A 110 2.89 19.17 -20.47
CA ILE A 110 2.64 18.20 -19.40
C ILE A 110 3.84 17.27 -19.27
N ARG A 111 4.39 16.78 -20.36
CA ARG A 111 5.58 15.91 -20.35
C ARG A 111 6.81 16.60 -19.77
N SER A 112 7.12 17.82 -20.19
CA SER A 112 8.31 18.56 -19.71
C SER A 112 8.20 18.88 -18.22
N ARG A 113 7.04 19.36 -17.76
CA ARG A 113 6.78 19.64 -16.34
C ARG A 113 6.69 18.36 -15.52
N GLY A 114 6.15 17.28 -16.09
CA GLY A 114 6.03 15.97 -15.47
C GLY A 114 7.39 15.39 -15.12
N SER A 115 8.37 15.43 -16.02
CA SER A 115 9.72 14.92 -15.76
C SER A 115 10.42 15.62 -14.59
N VAL A 116 10.30 16.93 -14.46
CA VAL A 116 10.86 17.68 -13.33
C VAL A 116 10.16 17.31 -12.01
N ARG A 117 8.84 17.24 -12.02
CA ARG A 117 8.05 16.86 -10.83
C ARG A 117 8.28 15.41 -10.44
N LEU A 118 8.56 14.54 -11.41
CA LEU A 118 8.87 13.13 -11.18
C LEU A 118 10.16 12.98 -10.35
N ILE A 119 11.21 13.74 -10.67
CA ILE A 119 12.45 13.76 -9.87
C ILE A 119 12.16 14.22 -8.44
N GLY A 120 11.40 15.32 -8.29
CA GLY A 120 11.03 15.87 -7.00
C GLY A 120 10.20 14.91 -6.12
N ALA A 121 9.50 13.94 -6.71
CA ALA A 121 8.79 12.90 -5.98
C ALA A 121 9.65 11.63 -5.79
N ALA A 122 10.50 11.30 -6.76
CA ALA A 122 11.30 10.07 -6.74
C ALA A 122 12.40 10.11 -5.67
N VAL A 123 13.08 11.25 -5.50
CA VAL A 123 14.15 11.36 -4.51
C VAL A 123 13.65 11.12 -3.08
N PRO A 124 12.61 11.83 -2.57
CA PRO A 124 12.11 11.57 -1.23
C PRO A 124 11.51 10.16 -1.11
N PHE A 125 10.85 9.63 -2.16
CA PHE A 125 10.38 8.26 -2.16
C PHE A 125 11.51 7.25 -1.89
N VAL A 126 12.58 7.31 -2.67
CA VAL A 126 13.71 6.37 -2.55
C VAL A 126 14.36 6.49 -1.17
N VAL A 127 14.60 7.69 -0.69
CA VAL A 127 15.23 7.93 0.63
C VAL A 127 14.37 7.33 1.74
N LEU A 128 13.08 7.65 1.76
CA LEU A 128 12.16 7.18 2.81
C LEU A 128 11.94 5.66 2.74
N PHE A 129 11.79 5.12 1.54
CA PHE A 129 11.60 3.69 1.33
C PHE A 129 12.84 2.88 1.76
N VAL A 130 14.04 3.32 1.36
CA VAL A 130 15.29 2.67 1.76
C VAL A 130 15.49 2.78 3.27
N ALA A 131 15.23 3.94 3.88
CA ALA A 131 15.30 4.12 5.32
C ALA A 131 14.37 3.14 6.07
N PHE A 132 13.11 3.01 5.62
CA PHE A 132 12.16 2.06 6.18
C PHE A 132 12.63 0.61 5.99
N LEU A 133 13.09 0.26 4.79
CA LEU A 133 13.57 -1.10 4.47
C LEU A 133 14.77 -1.47 5.36
N VAL A 134 15.80 -0.62 5.42
CA VAL A 134 16.97 -0.86 6.28
C VAL A 134 16.56 -1.02 7.74
N ARG A 135 15.69 -0.14 8.25
CA ARG A 135 15.18 -0.25 9.62
C ARG A 135 14.45 -1.56 9.86
N THR A 136 13.61 -2.00 8.91
CA THR A 136 12.89 -3.28 9.01
C THR A 136 13.82 -4.47 9.01
N LEU A 137 14.87 -4.47 8.19
CA LEU A 137 15.84 -5.58 8.14
C LEU A 137 16.72 -5.68 9.40
N VAL A 138 16.99 -4.54 10.06
CA VAL A 138 17.90 -4.50 11.22
C VAL A 138 17.16 -4.67 12.56
N LYS A 139 15.84 -4.39 12.60
CA LYS A 139 15.07 -4.50 13.83
C LYS A 139 14.80 -5.95 14.25
N ASP A 140 14.49 -6.14 15.52
CA ASP A 140 13.94 -7.39 16.04
C ASP A 140 12.53 -7.60 15.47
N GLY A 141 12.21 -8.82 15.09
CA GLY A 141 10.91 -9.19 14.56
C GLY A 141 10.19 -10.20 15.44
N TYR A 142 8.93 -10.43 15.12
CA TYR A 142 8.03 -11.27 15.91
C TYR A 142 7.99 -12.67 15.33
N ALA A 143 8.78 -13.58 15.89
CA ALA A 143 8.79 -14.99 15.54
C ALA A 143 7.81 -15.78 16.41
N TYR A 144 7.27 -16.87 15.90
CA TYR A 144 6.52 -17.82 16.69
C TYR A 144 7.07 -19.24 16.54
N ASP A 145 7.06 -19.99 17.64
CA ASP A 145 7.40 -21.42 17.61
C ASP A 145 6.17 -22.22 17.15
N PRO A 146 6.23 -22.93 16.01
CA PRO A 146 5.09 -23.71 15.51
C PRO A 146 4.70 -24.88 16.42
N THR A 147 5.59 -25.33 17.32
CA THR A 147 5.32 -26.45 18.24
C THR A 147 4.58 -26.01 19.49
N SER A 148 4.98 -24.90 20.09
CA SER A 148 4.39 -24.37 21.33
C SER A 148 3.36 -23.27 21.08
N GLY A 149 3.37 -22.64 19.88
CA GLY A 149 2.54 -21.48 19.55
C GLY A 149 2.97 -20.19 20.28
N VAL A 150 4.08 -20.21 21.02
CA VAL A 150 4.59 -19.06 21.77
C VAL A 150 5.25 -18.06 20.83
N ILE A 151 4.96 -16.79 21.01
CA ILE A 151 5.53 -15.70 20.22
C ILE A 151 6.71 -15.11 21.00
N MET A 152 7.82 -14.93 20.29
CA MET A 152 9.07 -14.40 20.85
C MET A 152 9.68 -13.35 19.92
N MET A 153 10.52 -12.47 20.48
CA MET A 153 11.30 -11.53 19.70
C MET A 153 12.58 -12.21 19.22
N GLU A 154 12.83 -12.14 17.90
CA GLU A 154 14.04 -12.67 17.26
C GLU A 154 14.82 -11.53 16.60
N PRO A 155 16.11 -11.35 16.91
CA PRO A 155 16.95 -10.35 16.27
C PRO A 155 17.01 -10.58 14.74
N TYR A 156 16.93 -9.50 13.97
CA TYR A 156 17.04 -9.53 12.50
C TYR A 156 16.04 -10.49 11.81
N LYS A 157 14.89 -10.76 12.40
CA LYS A 157 13.92 -11.76 11.89
C LYS A 157 13.58 -11.54 10.42
N TYR A 158 13.30 -10.31 10.02
CA TYR A 158 12.94 -10.01 8.64
C TYR A 158 14.11 -10.20 7.66
N LEU A 159 15.35 -9.94 8.10
CA LEU A 159 16.54 -10.26 7.32
C LEU A 159 16.70 -11.77 7.16
N HIS A 160 16.53 -12.56 8.23
CA HIS A 160 16.54 -14.02 8.15
C HIS A 160 15.45 -14.53 7.21
N ASN A 161 14.25 -13.97 7.24
CA ASN A 161 13.17 -14.33 6.30
C ASN A 161 13.58 -14.11 4.84
N PHE A 162 14.27 -13.02 4.52
CA PHE A 162 14.76 -12.78 3.16
C PHE A 162 15.94 -13.68 2.77
N ILE A 163 16.74 -14.15 3.71
CA ILE A 163 17.83 -15.12 3.46
C ILE A 163 17.26 -16.52 3.24
N ASP A 164 16.39 -16.97 4.15
CA ASP A 164 15.80 -18.32 4.11
C ASP A 164 14.88 -18.48 2.89
N MET A 165 14.12 -17.43 2.58
CA MET A 165 13.25 -17.36 1.41
C MET A 165 13.91 -16.53 0.30
N TRP A 166 15.09 -16.94 -0.17
CA TRP A 166 15.89 -16.21 -1.15
C TRP A 166 15.12 -15.77 -2.41
N TYR A 167 14.10 -16.54 -2.81
CA TYR A 167 13.23 -16.20 -3.94
C TYR A 167 12.44 -14.88 -3.69
N LEU A 168 12.07 -14.58 -2.44
CA LEU A 168 11.44 -13.29 -2.11
C LEU A 168 12.44 -12.13 -2.23
N SER A 169 13.70 -12.36 -1.90
CA SER A 169 14.77 -11.38 -2.11
C SER A 169 14.95 -11.07 -3.61
N VAL A 170 14.89 -12.09 -4.46
CA VAL A 170 14.95 -11.89 -5.92
C VAL A 170 13.74 -11.09 -6.41
N VAL A 171 12.54 -11.41 -5.94
CA VAL A 171 11.30 -10.68 -6.30
C VAL A 171 11.37 -9.22 -5.82
N LEU A 172 11.85 -8.98 -4.59
CA LEU A 172 12.03 -7.63 -4.05
C LEU A 172 13.00 -6.81 -4.89
N LEU A 173 14.19 -7.36 -5.17
CA LEU A 173 15.21 -6.68 -5.98
C LEU A 173 14.74 -6.43 -7.41
N ALA A 174 14.06 -7.37 -8.03
CA ALA A 174 13.48 -7.20 -9.35
C ALA A 174 12.40 -6.10 -9.35
N GLY A 175 11.55 -6.08 -8.32
CA GLY A 175 10.52 -5.04 -8.14
C GLY A 175 11.14 -3.65 -8.01
N VAL A 176 12.11 -3.49 -7.12
CA VAL A 176 12.83 -2.22 -6.92
C VAL A 176 13.56 -1.80 -8.20
N ALA A 177 14.23 -2.72 -8.89
CA ALA A 177 14.93 -2.43 -10.15
C ALA A 177 13.95 -1.95 -11.25
N LEU A 178 12.77 -2.54 -11.36
CA LEU A 178 11.72 -2.10 -12.29
C LEU A 178 11.19 -0.71 -11.96
N VAL A 179 10.98 -0.41 -10.68
CA VAL A 179 10.55 0.94 -10.24
C VAL A 179 11.60 1.97 -10.63
N LEU A 180 12.87 1.74 -10.29
CA LEU A 180 13.97 2.65 -10.61
C LEU A 180 14.16 2.79 -12.12
N TYR A 181 14.11 1.67 -12.87
CA TYR A 181 14.19 1.67 -14.32
C TYR A 181 13.11 2.56 -14.95
N GLY A 182 11.84 2.38 -14.53
CA GLY A 182 10.72 3.15 -15.08
C GLY A 182 10.86 4.64 -14.81
N ILE A 183 11.28 5.04 -13.61
CA ILE A 183 11.53 6.43 -13.22
C ILE A 183 12.67 7.02 -14.04
N ILE A 184 13.84 6.36 -14.02
CA ILE A 184 15.07 6.85 -14.68
C ILE A 184 14.83 6.97 -16.19
N ARG A 185 14.25 5.94 -16.81
CA ARG A 185 13.97 5.92 -18.25
C ARG A 185 13.05 7.06 -18.68
N THR A 186 12.02 7.36 -17.88
CA THR A 186 11.09 8.46 -18.15
C THR A 186 11.75 9.83 -17.99
N VAL A 187 12.66 9.97 -17.02
CA VAL A 187 13.39 11.23 -16.80
C VAL A 187 14.41 11.50 -17.90
N VAL A 188 15.18 10.47 -18.29
CA VAL A 188 16.27 10.60 -19.26
C VAL A 188 15.75 10.74 -20.69
N SER A 189 14.74 9.97 -21.07
CA SER A 189 14.19 9.96 -22.42
C SER A 189 12.90 10.78 -22.52
N LYS A 190 12.96 11.94 -23.17
CA LYS A 190 11.79 12.81 -23.40
C LYS A 190 10.67 12.15 -24.22
N THR A 191 10.99 11.12 -24.98
CA THR A 191 10.04 10.38 -25.83
C THR A 191 9.42 9.16 -25.14
N TYR A 192 9.97 8.72 -24.01
CA TYR A 192 9.48 7.54 -23.32
C TYR A 192 8.33 7.89 -22.38
N ILE A 193 7.12 7.45 -22.72
CA ILE A 193 5.89 7.73 -21.95
C ILE A 193 5.36 6.52 -21.17
N CYS A 194 5.81 5.30 -21.49
CA CYS A 194 5.31 4.05 -20.91
C CYS A 194 5.87 3.73 -19.54
N GLY A 195 6.44 4.69 -18.79
CA GLY A 195 7.06 4.48 -17.49
C GLY A 195 6.11 3.96 -16.41
N ILE A 196 4.81 4.17 -16.57
CA ILE A 196 3.78 3.68 -15.65
C ILE A 196 3.80 2.14 -15.52
N TRP A 197 4.05 1.41 -16.61
CA TRP A 197 4.02 -0.05 -16.61
C TRP A 197 5.14 -0.68 -15.78
N PRO A 198 6.43 -0.39 -16.02
CA PRO A 198 7.50 -0.95 -15.17
C PRO A 198 7.40 -0.48 -13.72
N VAL A 199 7.01 0.77 -13.45
CA VAL A 199 6.85 1.27 -12.09
C VAL A 199 5.67 0.57 -11.40
N GLY A 200 4.53 0.40 -12.08
CA GLY A 200 3.37 -0.29 -11.53
C GLY A 200 3.65 -1.75 -11.20
N ILE A 201 4.21 -2.51 -12.16
CA ILE A 201 4.58 -3.91 -11.96
C ILE A 201 5.63 -4.04 -10.86
N GLY A 202 6.66 -3.18 -10.88
CA GLY A 202 7.69 -3.16 -9.87
C GLY A 202 7.16 -2.88 -8.46
N THR A 203 6.19 -1.97 -8.34
CA THR A 203 5.50 -1.68 -7.08
C THR A 203 4.76 -2.91 -6.55
N VAL A 204 3.99 -3.59 -7.39
CA VAL A 204 3.26 -4.81 -7.01
C VAL A 204 4.23 -5.89 -6.51
N LEU A 205 5.32 -6.15 -7.23
CA LEU A 205 6.33 -7.14 -6.83
C LEU A 205 7.00 -6.79 -5.51
N THR A 206 7.37 -5.51 -5.32
CA THR A 206 8.00 -5.03 -4.09
C THR A 206 7.07 -5.18 -2.88
N VAL A 207 5.81 -4.74 -3.00
CA VAL A 207 4.82 -4.85 -1.92
C VAL A 207 4.51 -6.31 -1.61
N LEU A 208 4.35 -7.15 -2.64
CA LEU A 208 4.12 -8.59 -2.46
C LEU A 208 5.26 -9.25 -1.68
N ALA A 209 6.52 -9.01 -2.07
CA ALA A 209 7.68 -9.56 -1.36
C ALA A 209 7.75 -9.12 0.09
N LEU A 210 7.48 -7.84 0.38
CA LEU A 210 7.45 -7.29 1.74
C LEU A 210 6.34 -7.93 2.57
N LEU A 211 5.11 -8.00 2.08
CA LEU A 211 3.98 -8.57 2.84
C LEU A 211 4.17 -10.07 3.09
N LEU A 212 4.71 -10.82 2.12
CA LEU A 212 5.03 -12.24 2.32
C LEU A 212 6.13 -12.43 3.36
N SER A 213 7.14 -11.57 3.39
CA SER A 213 8.20 -11.62 4.41
C SER A 213 7.69 -11.30 5.81
N ALA A 214 6.62 -10.51 5.93
CA ALA A 214 6.01 -10.17 7.22
C ALA A 214 5.23 -11.34 7.84
N GLY A 215 4.67 -12.26 7.02
CA GLY A 215 3.76 -13.30 7.52
C GLY A 215 4.27 -14.74 7.39
N TRP A 216 5.23 -14.99 6.49
CA TRP A 216 5.77 -16.32 6.26
C TRP A 216 6.98 -16.61 7.16
N ASN A 217 7.48 -17.84 7.11
CA ASN A 217 8.64 -18.30 7.89
C ASN A 217 8.46 -18.13 9.40
N ASN A 218 7.35 -18.60 9.94
CA ASN A 218 7.05 -18.53 11.38
C ASN A 218 7.14 -17.09 11.94
N THR A 219 6.56 -16.14 11.21
CA THR A 219 6.54 -14.74 11.59
C THR A 219 5.10 -14.30 11.92
N ALA A 220 4.91 -13.49 12.95
CA ALA A 220 3.62 -12.88 13.24
C ALA A 220 3.40 -11.71 12.27
N TYR A 221 2.40 -11.86 11.40
CA TYR A 221 2.14 -10.87 10.35
C TYR A 221 1.48 -9.59 10.87
N TYR A 222 0.84 -9.62 12.03
CA TYR A 222 0.27 -8.44 12.66
C TYR A 222 0.63 -8.43 14.14
N PRO A 223 1.73 -7.76 14.51
CA PRO A 223 2.23 -7.76 15.87
C PRO A 223 1.37 -6.93 16.82
N SER A 224 1.26 -7.37 18.09
CA SER A 224 0.72 -6.56 19.15
C SER A 224 1.85 -5.98 20.01
N ASN A 225 1.83 -4.66 20.21
CA ASN A 225 2.74 -3.96 21.11
C ASN A 225 2.23 -3.91 22.55
N ALA A 226 0.94 -4.19 22.76
CA ALA A 226 0.34 -4.22 24.09
C ALA A 226 0.55 -5.56 24.81
N ASP A 227 0.46 -6.66 24.06
CA ASP A 227 0.70 -8.02 24.56
C ASP A 227 1.29 -8.89 23.45
N LEU A 228 2.51 -9.35 23.66
CA LEU A 228 3.26 -10.11 22.66
C LEU A 228 2.50 -11.36 22.19
N GLN A 229 1.83 -12.08 23.12
CA GLN A 229 1.10 -13.31 22.80
C GLN A 229 -0.22 -13.06 22.05
N SER A 230 -0.71 -11.85 22.04
CA SER A 230 -1.85 -11.41 21.23
C SER A 230 -1.51 -11.15 19.77
N SER A 231 -0.24 -11.20 19.37
CA SER A 231 0.18 -11.00 17.99
C SER A 231 -0.43 -12.06 17.07
N LEU A 232 -0.83 -11.63 15.87
CA LEU A 232 -1.52 -12.50 14.91
C LEU A 232 -0.52 -13.21 14.00
N THR A 233 -0.65 -14.54 13.94
CA THR A 233 0.09 -15.41 13.03
C THR A 233 -0.88 -16.07 12.07
N ILE A 234 -0.41 -16.59 10.94
CA ILE A 234 -1.24 -17.35 10.01
C ILE A 234 -1.92 -18.53 10.73
N ALA A 235 -1.21 -19.18 11.66
CA ALA A 235 -1.74 -20.34 12.39
C ALA A 235 -2.82 -19.97 13.41
N ASN A 236 -2.68 -18.85 14.14
CA ASN A 236 -3.59 -18.51 15.24
C ASN A 236 -4.79 -17.64 14.82
N SER A 237 -4.77 -17.08 13.61
CA SER A 237 -5.81 -16.17 13.09
C SER A 237 -6.51 -16.66 11.82
N CYS A 238 -6.21 -17.89 11.37
CA CYS A 238 -6.94 -18.46 10.23
C CYS A 238 -8.38 -18.82 10.63
N SER A 239 -9.26 -18.70 9.64
CA SER A 239 -10.69 -19.03 9.81
C SER A 239 -10.92 -20.56 9.79
N SER A 240 -12.17 -20.99 9.99
CA SER A 240 -12.54 -22.40 9.93
C SER A 240 -12.23 -23.01 8.54
N TYR A 241 -12.04 -24.32 8.51
CA TYR A 241 -11.81 -25.07 7.26
C TYR A 241 -12.89 -24.79 6.20
N PHE A 242 -14.16 -24.73 6.63
CA PHE A 242 -15.27 -24.40 5.72
C PHE A 242 -15.10 -23.02 5.09
N THR A 243 -14.79 -22.00 5.88
CA THR A 243 -14.58 -20.63 5.38
C THR A 243 -13.39 -20.58 4.42
N LEU A 244 -12.26 -21.21 4.80
CA LEU A 244 -11.06 -21.23 3.95
C LEU A 244 -11.32 -21.94 2.61
N SER A 245 -12.01 -23.09 2.60
CA SER A 245 -12.34 -23.81 1.38
C SER A 245 -13.32 -23.02 0.49
N THR A 246 -14.33 -22.38 1.09
CA THR A 246 -15.25 -21.50 0.36
C THR A 246 -14.50 -20.32 -0.26
N MET A 247 -13.63 -19.65 0.49
CA MET A 247 -12.83 -18.54 -0.04
C MET A 247 -11.86 -18.99 -1.13
N ALA A 248 -11.29 -20.20 -1.03
CA ALA A 248 -10.46 -20.76 -2.09
C ALA A 248 -11.24 -20.95 -3.40
N VAL A 249 -12.47 -21.45 -3.32
CA VAL A 249 -13.35 -21.56 -4.50
C VAL A 249 -13.71 -20.18 -5.07
N VAL A 250 -14.07 -19.21 -4.21
CA VAL A 250 -14.39 -17.85 -4.63
C VAL A 250 -13.18 -17.16 -5.26
N SER A 251 -11.96 -17.44 -4.78
CA SER A 251 -10.74 -16.86 -5.35
C SER A 251 -10.49 -17.23 -6.83
N VAL A 252 -11.06 -18.34 -7.30
CA VAL A 252 -11.02 -18.73 -8.74
C VAL A 252 -11.77 -17.72 -9.61
N LEU A 253 -12.73 -16.96 -9.05
CA LEU A 253 -13.45 -15.92 -9.79
C LEU A 253 -12.64 -14.62 -9.94
N ILE A 254 -11.60 -14.41 -9.11
CA ILE A 254 -10.77 -13.19 -9.14
C ILE A 254 -10.15 -12.93 -10.52
N PRO A 255 -9.56 -13.93 -11.23
CA PRO A 255 -9.03 -13.71 -12.59
C PRO A 255 -10.06 -13.18 -13.59
N PHE A 256 -11.32 -13.59 -13.48
CA PHE A 256 -12.40 -13.11 -14.37
C PHE A 256 -12.71 -11.64 -14.09
N VAL A 257 -12.76 -11.24 -12.81
CA VAL A 257 -12.94 -9.84 -12.40
C VAL A 257 -11.76 -9.00 -12.85
N LEU A 258 -10.54 -9.50 -12.68
CA LEU A 258 -9.33 -8.81 -13.16
C LEU A 258 -9.33 -8.64 -14.68
N ALA A 259 -9.72 -9.67 -15.43
CA ALA A 259 -9.84 -9.59 -16.90
C ALA A 259 -10.87 -8.53 -17.32
N TYR A 260 -12.01 -8.46 -16.63
CA TYR A 260 -13.02 -7.42 -16.86
C TYR A 260 -12.46 -6.02 -16.56
N ILE A 261 -11.80 -5.84 -15.43
CA ILE A 261 -11.18 -4.56 -15.06
C ILE A 261 -10.14 -4.14 -16.10
N VAL A 262 -9.25 -5.05 -16.51
CA VAL A 262 -8.23 -4.80 -17.53
C VAL A 262 -8.88 -4.40 -18.86
N TYR A 263 -9.93 -5.10 -19.26
CA TYR A 263 -10.68 -4.77 -20.47
C TYR A 263 -11.33 -3.37 -20.39
N ALA A 264 -11.96 -3.04 -19.26
CA ALA A 264 -12.57 -1.73 -19.06
C ALA A 264 -11.51 -0.60 -19.12
N TRP A 265 -10.39 -0.76 -18.43
CA TRP A 265 -9.29 0.19 -18.47
C TRP A 265 -8.69 0.34 -19.87
N TYR A 266 -8.44 -0.78 -20.55
CA TYR A 266 -7.95 -0.77 -21.92
C TYR A 266 -8.91 0.00 -22.85
N SER A 267 -10.22 -0.20 -22.68
CA SER A 267 -11.24 0.49 -23.48
C SER A 267 -11.26 2.00 -23.24
N ILE A 268 -11.05 2.44 -21.99
CA ILE A 268 -11.00 3.86 -21.62
C ILE A 268 -9.70 4.50 -22.14
N ASP A 269 -8.55 3.84 -21.94
CA ASP A 269 -7.23 4.39 -22.25
C ASP A 269 -6.82 4.22 -23.73
N LYS A 270 -7.67 3.57 -24.56
CA LYS A 270 -7.39 3.31 -25.96
C LYS A 270 -7.17 4.59 -26.77
N LYS A 271 -7.88 5.66 -26.42
CA LYS A 271 -7.75 6.98 -27.04
C LYS A 271 -7.12 7.94 -26.03
N LYS A 272 -5.99 8.55 -26.41
CA LYS A 272 -5.34 9.58 -25.59
C LYS A 272 -6.11 10.88 -25.66
N LEU A 273 -6.24 11.56 -24.54
CA LEU A 273 -6.86 12.89 -24.46
C LEU A 273 -5.97 13.93 -25.16
N ASP A 274 -6.54 14.69 -26.08
CA ASP A 274 -5.91 15.83 -26.71
C ASP A 274 -6.48 17.18 -26.21
N LYS A 275 -5.86 18.30 -26.62
CA LYS A 275 -6.29 19.65 -26.20
C LYS A 275 -7.67 20.02 -26.69
N GLN A 276 -8.10 19.50 -27.84
CA GLN A 276 -9.40 19.83 -28.40
C GLN A 276 -10.51 19.12 -27.62
N GLU A 277 -10.28 17.89 -27.23
CA GLU A 277 -11.21 17.08 -26.43
C GLU A 277 -11.38 17.61 -25.00
N ILE A 278 -10.29 18.15 -24.40
CA ILE A 278 -10.33 18.78 -23.06
C ILE A 278 -11.09 20.13 -23.11
N ALA A 279 -11.10 20.81 -24.24
CA ALA A 279 -11.78 22.09 -24.40
C ALA A 279 -13.29 21.96 -24.70
N THR A 280 -13.77 20.78 -25.05
CA THR A 280 -15.20 20.52 -25.22
C THR A 280 -15.84 20.17 -23.87
N ASP A 281 -16.98 20.79 -23.54
CA ASP A 281 -17.74 20.55 -22.27
C ASP A 281 -18.26 19.11 -22.13
N GLU A 282 -18.02 18.24 -23.08
CA GLU A 282 -18.38 16.82 -23.08
C GLU A 282 -17.35 15.92 -22.39
N SER A 283 -16.15 16.44 -22.09
CA SER A 283 -15.17 15.71 -21.25
C SER A 283 -15.50 15.92 -19.76
N TYR A 284 -15.88 14.84 -19.08
CA TYR A 284 -16.16 14.81 -17.66
C TYR A 284 -14.99 15.29 -16.79
#